data_2bcdd694749903a504c7bed13252aca5
#
_entry.id   2bcdd694749903a504c7bed13252aca5
#
_cell.length_a   1.000
_cell.length_b   1.000
_cell.length_c   1.000
_cell.angle_alpha   90.00
_cell.angle_beta   90.00
_cell.angle_gamma   90.00
#
_symmetry.space_group_name_H-M   'P 1'
#
loop_
_entity.id
_entity.type
_entity.pdbx_description
1 polymer ?
#
loop_
_entity_poly.entity_id
_entity_poly.type
_entity_poly.pdbx_seq_one_letter_code
_entity_poly.pdbx_strand_id
1 'polypeptide(L)'
;MTVVPTTSKDLSSSEISWFSALCSDDYQFLSIPDGALRSSWEHCSAIVKQAEIQGFRNILCPSSYQVGQDTLSFVAGCAPITEKVNLLAAVRCGEMQPIMLA
;
A
#
# COMPACT_ATOMS: atom_id res chain seq x y z
N MET A 1 -9.16 -22.21 -22.55
CA MET A 1 -9.03 -21.01 -21.69
C MET A 1 -8.57 -21.43 -20.32
N THR A 2 -7.46 -20.94 -19.86
CA THR A 2 -6.97 -21.24 -18.51
C THR A 2 -7.73 -20.41 -17.49
N VAL A 3 -8.45 -21.03 -16.58
CA VAL A 3 -9.11 -20.33 -15.48
C VAL A 3 -8.09 -20.13 -14.37
N VAL A 4 -7.79 -18.89 -14.05
CA VAL A 4 -6.97 -18.56 -12.89
C VAL A 4 -7.85 -18.62 -11.64
N PRO A 5 -7.55 -19.49 -10.66
CA PRO A 5 -8.34 -19.57 -9.45
C PRO A 5 -8.16 -18.26 -8.66
N THR A 6 -9.25 -17.61 -8.34
CA THR A 6 -9.28 -16.35 -7.57
C THR A 6 -9.45 -16.56 -6.07
N THR A 7 -9.60 -17.80 -5.64
CA THR A 7 -9.77 -18.16 -4.23
C THR A 7 -8.61 -18.97 -3.73
N SER A 8 -8.22 -18.76 -2.48
CA SER A 8 -7.28 -19.65 -1.80
C SER A 8 -7.79 -21.07 -1.74
N LYS A 9 -6.91 -22.05 -1.92
CA LYS A 9 -7.24 -23.46 -1.71
C LYS A 9 -7.55 -23.78 -0.25
N ASP A 10 -7.02 -23.00 0.65
CA ASP A 10 -7.29 -23.08 2.08
C ASP A 10 -8.34 -22.03 2.47
N LEU A 11 -9.57 -22.48 2.63
CA LEU A 11 -10.69 -21.66 3.07
C LEU A 11 -10.83 -21.59 4.60
N SER A 12 -9.90 -22.20 5.34
CA SER A 12 -9.94 -22.27 6.80
C SER A 12 -9.42 -21.01 7.48
N SER A 13 -8.70 -20.15 6.77
CA SER A 13 -8.12 -18.92 7.30
C SER A 13 -8.27 -17.75 6.34
N SER A 14 -8.42 -16.56 6.92
CA SER A 14 -8.41 -15.28 6.19
C SER A 14 -7.19 -14.48 6.61
N GLU A 15 -6.59 -13.77 5.67
CA GLU A 15 -5.49 -12.86 5.94
C GLU A 15 -6.01 -11.44 6.13
N ILE A 16 -5.52 -10.77 7.17
CA ILE A 16 -5.80 -9.35 7.41
C ILE A 16 -4.58 -8.55 7.00
N SER A 17 -4.77 -7.66 6.06
CA SER A 17 -3.73 -6.74 5.59
C SER A 17 -3.97 -5.33 6.11
N TRP A 18 -2.93 -4.55 6.26
CA TRP A 18 -3.04 -3.14 6.60
C TRP A 18 -3.09 -2.27 5.35
N PHE A 19 -3.44 -1.00 5.54
CA PHE A 19 -3.57 -0.03 4.45
C PHE A 19 -2.68 1.17 4.74
N SER A 20 -1.94 1.64 3.73
CA SER A 20 -1.09 2.82 3.85
C SER A 20 -1.80 4.07 3.32
N ALA A 21 -1.73 5.15 4.09
CA ALA A 21 -2.42 6.42 3.79
C ALA A 21 -1.63 7.27 2.77
N LEU A 22 -1.52 6.80 1.51
CA LEU A 22 -0.73 7.46 0.45
C LEU A 22 -1.49 8.50 -0.36
N CYS A 23 -2.80 8.63 -0.15
CA CYS A 23 -3.67 9.45 -1.02
C CYS A 23 -4.09 10.76 -0.37
N SER A 24 -3.29 11.31 0.54
CA SER A 24 -3.60 12.51 1.35
C SER A 24 -4.90 12.36 2.15
N ASP A 25 -5.14 11.17 2.66
CA ASP A 25 -6.32 10.74 3.40
C ASP A 25 -6.02 10.34 4.86
N ASP A 26 -4.86 10.71 5.35
CA ASP A 26 -4.35 10.43 6.69
C ASP A 26 -4.86 11.45 7.73
N TYR A 27 -6.18 11.59 7.82
CA TYR A 27 -6.82 12.50 8.75
C TYR A 27 -6.92 11.88 10.15
N GLN A 28 -6.63 12.71 11.17
CA GLN A 28 -6.83 12.29 12.56
C GLN A 28 -8.31 12.03 12.88
N PHE A 29 -9.20 12.83 12.29
CA PHE A 29 -10.64 12.68 12.41
C PHE A 29 -11.26 12.53 11.02
N LEU A 30 -12.18 11.59 10.88
CA LEU A 30 -12.92 11.37 9.64
C LEU A 30 -13.57 12.68 9.16
N SER A 31 -13.36 13.00 7.90
CA SER A 31 -13.91 14.17 7.22
C SER A 31 -13.35 15.53 7.62
N ILE A 32 -12.38 15.59 8.51
CA ILE A 32 -11.72 16.87 8.86
C ILE A 32 -10.28 16.83 8.31
N PRO A 33 -9.99 17.55 7.21
CA PRO A 33 -8.65 17.58 6.63
C PRO A 33 -7.62 18.13 7.63
N ASP A 34 -6.52 17.42 7.82
CA ASP A 34 -5.36 17.90 8.55
C ASP A 34 -4.21 18.19 7.58
N GLY A 35 -3.91 19.46 7.42
CA GLY A 35 -2.86 19.89 6.51
C GLY A 35 -1.44 19.51 6.94
N ALA A 36 -1.24 19.08 8.19
CA ALA A 36 0.05 18.68 8.72
C ALA A 36 0.39 17.21 8.40
N LEU A 37 -0.62 16.36 8.15
CA LEU A 37 -0.47 14.91 7.95
C LEU A 37 -0.74 14.49 6.49
N ARG A 38 -0.23 15.21 5.53
CA ARG A 38 -0.48 14.92 4.11
C ARG A 38 0.47 13.88 3.55
N SER A 39 0.21 12.61 3.79
CA SER A 39 0.96 11.50 3.18
C SER A 39 2.47 11.75 3.12
N SER A 40 3.05 12.28 4.20
CA SER A 40 4.48 12.53 4.26
C SER A 40 5.24 11.21 4.26
N TRP A 41 6.48 11.22 3.77
CA TRP A 41 7.34 10.04 3.82
C TRP A 41 7.48 9.52 5.26
N GLU A 42 7.74 10.42 6.21
CA GLU A 42 7.92 10.08 7.61
C GLU A 42 6.70 9.36 8.18
N HIS A 43 5.52 9.91 7.95
CA HIS A 43 4.27 9.33 8.46
C HIS A 43 3.96 8.00 7.79
N CYS A 44 3.96 7.94 6.46
CA CYS A 44 3.60 6.73 5.73
C CYS A 44 4.62 5.60 5.93
N SER A 45 5.91 5.89 5.96
CA SER A 45 6.93 4.88 6.23
C SER A 45 6.88 4.37 7.68
N ALA A 46 6.50 5.22 8.64
CA ALA A 46 6.27 4.80 10.02
C ALA A 46 5.10 3.82 10.12
N ILE A 47 4.03 4.02 9.36
CA ILE A 47 2.89 3.09 9.28
C ILE A 47 3.36 1.72 8.75
N VAL A 48 4.16 1.70 7.68
CA VAL A 48 4.69 0.45 7.11
C VAL A 48 5.55 -0.31 8.13
N LYS A 49 6.47 0.39 8.80
CA LYS A 49 7.30 -0.21 9.86
C LYS A 49 6.47 -0.74 11.01
N GLN A 50 5.46 0.02 11.43
CA GLN A 50 4.58 -0.39 12.52
C GLN A 50 3.75 -1.62 12.13
N ALA A 51 3.26 -1.69 10.89
CA ALA A 51 2.55 -2.86 10.39
C ALA A 51 3.45 -4.12 10.42
N GLU A 52 4.71 -3.99 10.03
CA GLU A 52 5.68 -5.08 10.12
C GLU A 52 5.93 -5.53 11.56
N ILE A 53 6.13 -4.59 12.48
CA ILE A 53 6.34 -4.87 13.91
C ILE A 53 5.14 -5.59 14.52
N GLN A 54 3.93 -5.22 14.13
CA GLN A 54 2.70 -5.84 14.59
C GLN A 54 2.38 -7.19 13.93
N GLY A 55 3.21 -7.62 12.98
CA GLY A 55 3.09 -8.93 12.36
C GLY A 55 2.13 -9.00 11.17
N PHE A 56 1.73 -7.86 10.60
CA PHE A 56 0.98 -7.87 9.35
C PHE A 56 1.86 -8.40 8.21
N ARG A 57 1.31 -9.33 7.45
CA ARG A 57 2.01 -9.96 6.34
C ARG A 57 2.09 -9.07 5.11
N ASN A 58 1.03 -8.32 4.86
CA ASN A 58 0.91 -7.45 3.71
C ASN A 58 0.43 -6.05 4.12
N ILE A 59 0.89 -5.06 3.38
CA ILE A 59 0.35 -3.70 3.42
C ILE A 59 0.02 -3.24 2.01
N LEU A 60 -1.22 -2.77 1.82
CA LEU A 60 -1.66 -2.18 0.56
C LEU A 60 -1.19 -0.73 0.47
N CYS A 61 -0.43 -0.43 -0.58
CA CYS A 61 -0.01 0.91 -0.94
C CYS A 61 -0.88 1.40 -2.10
N PRO A 62 -1.90 2.23 -1.84
CA PRO A 62 -2.86 2.68 -2.84
C PRO A 62 -2.26 3.70 -3.80
N SER A 63 -2.97 3.95 -4.89
CA SER A 63 -2.68 5.06 -5.79
C SER A 63 -3.93 5.89 -6.06
N SER A 64 -3.74 7.19 -6.30
CA SER A 64 -4.82 8.13 -6.58
C SER A 64 -4.47 9.01 -7.78
N TYR A 65 -5.49 9.47 -8.49
CA TYR A 65 -5.34 10.51 -9.53
C TYR A 65 -5.26 11.93 -8.93
N GLN A 66 -5.48 12.04 -7.64
CA GLN A 66 -5.40 13.29 -6.90
C GLN A 66 -4.04 13.45 -6.22
N VAL A 67 -4.00 14.27 -5.20
CA VAL A 67 -2.79 14.52 -4.41
C VAL A 67 -2.42 13.28 -3.58
N GLY A 68 -1.15 13.05 -3.43
CA GLY A 68 -0.60 11.93 -2.65
C GLY A 68 0.83 11.63 -3.05
N GLN A 69 1.38 10.56 -2.51
CA GLN A 69 2.68 10.06 -2.93
C GLN A 69 2.55 9.16 -4.17
N ASP A 70 3.59 9.16 -5.01
CA ASP A 70 3.71 8.14 -6.06
C ASP A 70 3.93 6.76 -5.44
N THR A 71 3.03 5.84 -5.73
CA THR A 71 2.99 4.52 -5.10
C THR A 71 4.25 3.70 -5.37
N LEU A 72 4.74 3.67 -6.61
CA LEU A 72 5.92 2.88 -6.96
C LEU A 72 7.18 3.44 -6.33
N SER A 73 7.34 4.76 -6.31
CA SER A 73 8.46 5.43 -5.63
C SER A 73 8.43 5.18 -4.13
N PHE A 74 7.25 5.23 -3.52
CA PHE A 74 7.07 4.94 -2.09
C PHE A 74 7.45 3.49 -1.76
N VAL A 75 6.94 2.52 -2.52
CA VAL A 75 7.25 1.10 -2.33
C VAL A 75 8.75 0.83 -2.51
N ALA A 76 9.37 1.43 -3.52
CA ALA A 76 10.82 1.33 -3.73
C ALA A 76 11.61 1.89 -2.56
N GLY A 77 11.16 3.00 -1.97
CA GLY A 77 11.76 3.58 -0.76
C GLY A 77 11.55 2.72 0.49
N CYS A 78 10.43 2.04 0.60
CA CYS A 78 10.13 1.15 1.74
C CYS A 78 10.88 -0.19 1.68
N ALA A 79 11.22 -0.68 0.50
CA ALA A 79 11.87 -1.98 0.32
C ALA A 79 13.15 -2.14 1.15
N PRO A 80 14.09 -1.18 1.20
CA PRO A 80 15.32 -1.33 1.99
C PRO A 80 15.12 -1.17 3.50
N ILE A 81 13.97 -0.70 3.96
CA ILE A 81 13.69 -0.46 5.39
C ILE A 81 12.72 -1.46 6.00
N THR A 82 12.30 -2.45 5.23
CA THR A 82 11.41 -3.55 5.64
C THR A 82 12.06 -4.90 5.36
N GLU A 83 11.72 -5.92 6.14
CA GLU A 83 12.31 -7.26 6.01
C GLU A 83 11.26 -8.35 5.75
N LYS A 84 10.07 -8.23 6.32
CA LYS A 84 9.07 -9.31 6.36
C LYS A 84 7.75 -8.94 5.71
N VAL A 85 7.33 -7.66 5.81
CA VAL A 85 6.06 -7.23 5.26
C VAL A 85 6.12 -7.18 3.74
N ASN A 86 5.12 -7.73 3.08
CA ASN A 86 4.99 -7.61 1.63
C ASN A 86 4.33 -6.26 1.29
N LEU A 87 4.94 -5.55 0.38
CA LEU A 87 4.45 -4.26 -0.11
C LEU A 87 3.59 -4.50 -1.35
N LEU A 88 2.28 -4.34 -1.22
CA LEU A 88 1.33 -4.54 -2.30
C LEU A 88 1.06 -3.19 -2.98
N ALA A 89 1.76 -2.92 -4.07
CA ALA A 89 1.58 -1.70 -4.83
C ALA A 89 0.32 -1.76 -5.71
N ALA A 90 -0.59 -0.82 -5.52
CA ALA A 90 -1.72 -0.62 -6.42
C ALA A 90 -1.27 0.20 -7.63
N VAL A 91 -1.26 -0.40 -8.80
CA VAL A 91 -0.85 0.23 -10.05
C VAL A 91 -2.08 0.54 -10.89
N ARG A 92 -2.15 1.76 -11.41
CA ARG A 92 -3.26 2.16 -12.27
C ARG A 92 -3.01 1.73 -13.72
N CYS A 93 -4.03 1.14 -14.33
CA CYS A 93 -3.98 0.79 -15.74
C CYS A 93 -3.81 2.05 -16.61
N GLY A 94 -2.90 2.00 -17.57
CA GLY A 94 -2.66 3.09 -18.52
C GLY A 94 -1.55 4.08 -18.15
N GLU A 95 -0.98 4.01 -16.94
CA GLU A 95 0.16 4.84 -16.56
C GLU A 95 1.48 4.34 -17.14
N MET A 96 1.62 3.04 -17.29
CA MET A 96 2.77 2.39 -17.90
C MET A 96 2.34 1.37 -18.93
N GLN A 97 3.21 1.11 -19.90
CA GLN A 97 3.03 -0.04 -20.79
C GLN A 97 3.16 -1.35 -19.96
N PRO A 98 2.35 -2.38 -20.26
CA PRO A 98 2.36 -3.63 -19.48
C PRO A 98 3.73 -4.29 -19.37
N ILE A 99 4.55 -4.23 -20.42
CA ILE A 99 5.91 -4.79 -20.41
C ILE A 99 6.83 -4.08 -19.42
N MET A 100 6.67 -2.75 -19.26
CA MET A 100 7.48 -1.99 -18.33
C MET A 100 7.02 -2.17 -16.87
N LEU A 101 5.77 -2.56 -16.69
CA LEU A 101 5.18 -2.80 -15.37
C LEU A 101 5.50 -4.22 -14.87
N ALA A 102 5.57 -5.17 -15.74
CA ALA A 102 5.87 -6.56 -15.40
C ALA A 102 7.34 -6.76 -15.07
#